data_11a985ad3cf5c5f4ed614477e6841256
#
_entry.id   11a985ad3cf5c5f4ed614477e6841256
#
_cell.length_a   1.000
_cell.length_b   1.000
_cell.length_c   1.000
_cell.angle_alpha   90.00
_cell.angle_beta   90.00
_cell.angle_gamma   90.00
#
_symmetry.space_group_name_H-M   'P 1'
#
loop_
_entity.id
_entity.type
_entity.pdbx_description
1 polymer ?
#
loop_
_entity_poly.entity_id
_entity_poly.type
_entity_poly.pdbx_seq_one_letter_code
_entity_poly.pdbx_strand_id
1 'polypeptide(L)'
;MAEEQQAHLEDLNDQMLVRREKMEALREEGIDPFGKRFDRTHNSAELHEQYDNHTKEELSEMNTEVSVAGRMMTKRGKGKAGFAHLQDREGQIQIYVRKDQVGDEAYELFKHADLGDFFGVTGQVMKTNTGEVTVKAQTITLLTKALRPLPDKYHGLTNVEQRYRQRYLDLISNKESFDRFMKRSQIISEIRRYLDGNGYVEVETPVLHNEAGGAAARPFITHHNALDMDLYLRIALELHLKRLIVGGMEKVYEIGRVFRNEGIDTTHNPEFTMLEAYTAYTDYQD
;
A
#
# COMPACT_ATOMS: atom_id res chain seq x y z
N MET A 1 -5.03 -34.20 -6.02
CA MET A 1 -5.92 -33.00 -5.91
C MET A 1 -6.74 -32.97 -4.62
N ALA A 2 -7.56 -34.00 -4.28
CA ALA A 2 -8.30 -34.00 -2.99
C ALA A 2 -7.40 -34.16 -1.77
N GLU A 3 -6.40 -35.03 -1.84
CA GLU A 3 -5.42 -35.26 -0.76
C GLU A 3 -4.48 -34.06 -0.55
N GLU A 4 -4.08 -33.37 -1.60
CA GLU A 4 -3.29 -32.13 -1.51
C GLU A 4 -4.11 -30.97 -0.94
N GLN A 5 -5.41 -30.89 -1.26
CA GLN A 5 -6.31 -29.92 -0.63
C GLN A 5 -6.52 -30.20 0.86
N GLN A 6 -6.60 -31.46 1.24
CA GLN A 6 -6.75 -31.88 2.63
C GLN A 6 -5.49 -31.57 3.46
N ALA A 7 -4.29 -31.87 2.95
CA ALA A 7 -3.03 -31.53 3.58
C ALA A 7 -2.84 -30.02 3.76
N HIS A 8 -3.33 -29.21 2.80
CA HIS A 8 -3.27 -27.74 2.90
C HIS A 8 -4.26 -27.17 3.94
N LEU A 9 -5.38 -27.85 4.17
CA LEU A 9 -6.36 -27.47 5.20
C LEU A 9 -5.87 -27.79 6.62
N GLU A 10 -5.11 -28.86 6.81
CA GLU A 10 -4.54 -29.25 8.09
C GLU A 10 -3.50 -28.25 8.63
N ASP A 11 -2.85 -27.49 7.76
CA ASP A 11 -1.89 -26.43 8.12
C ASP A 11 -2.56 -25.08 8.50
N LEU A 12 -3.87 -24.95 8.37
CA LEU A 12 -4.59 -23.72 8.74
C LEU A 12 -4.92 -23.73 10.23
N ASN A 13 -4.66 -22.61 10.91
CA ASN A 13 -5.10 -22.46 12.29
C ASN A 13 -6.63 -22.26 12.36
N ASP A 14 -7.20 -22.54 13.53
CA ASP A 14 -8.66 -22.48 13.75
C ASP A 14 -9.29 -21.16 13.33
N GLN A 15 -8.62 -20.03 13.52
CA GLN A 15 -9.14 -18.71 13.10
C GLN A 15 -9.25 -18.60 11.58
N MET A 16 -8.32 -19.17 10.83
CA MET A 16 -8.39 -19.16 9.35
C MET A 16 -9.50 -20.07 8.86
N LEU A 17 -9.73 -21.21 9.52
CA LEU A 17 -10.85 -22.12 9.21
C LEU A 17 -12.18 -21.41 9.41
N VAL A 18 -12.41 -20.81 10.57
CA VAL A 18 -13.64 -20.04 10.88
C VAL A 18 -13.88 -18.92 9.86
N ARG A 19 -12.82 -18.19 9.43
CA ARG A 19 -12.95 -17.13 8.42
C ARG A 19 -13.32 -17.67 7.03
N ARG A 20 -12.84 -18.86 6.67
CA ARG A 20 -13.23 -19.55 5.43
C ARG A 20 -14.69 -20.02 5.48
N GLU A 21 -15.12 -20.58 6.60
CA GLU A 21 -16.53 -20.95 6.81
C GLU A 21 -17.46 -19.73 6.66
N LYS A 22 -17.10 -18.60 7.27
CA LYS A 22 -17.84 -17.34 7.09
C LYS A 22 -17.84 -16.87 5.63
N MET A 23 -16.74 -17.05 4.90
CA MET A 23 -16.68 -16.72 3.48
C MET A 23 -17.64 -17.58 2.65
N GLU A 24 -17.69 -18.89 2.91
CA GLU A 24 -18.63 -19.79 2.22
C GLU A 24 -20.09 -19.46 2.58
N ALA A 25 -20.38 -19.16 3.85
CA ALA A 25 -21.71 -18.72 4.25
C ALA A 25 -22.17 -17.46 3.50
N LEU A 26 -21.28 -16.47 3.32
CA LEU A 26 -21.56 -15.28 2.50
C LEU A 26 -21.91 -15.63 1.06
N ARG A 27 -21.21 -16.59 0.46
CA ARG A 27 -21.48 -17.06 -0.91
C ARG A 27 -22.82 -17.77 -1.02
N GLU A 28 -23.19 -18.58 -0.02
CA GLU A 28 -24.50 -19.25 0.06
C GLU A 28 -25.65 -18.24 0.16
N GLU A 29 -25.41 -17.10 0.84
CA GLU A 29 -26.33 -15.96 0.91
C GLU A 29 -26.34 -15.09 -0.36
N GLY A 30 -25.55 -15.44 -1.38
CA GLY A 30 -25.41 -14.66 -2.63
C GLY A 30 -24.58 -13.39 -2.51
N ILE A 31 -23.83 -13.24 -1.42
CA ILE A 31 -22.91 -12.11 -1.20
C ILE A 31 -21.53 -12.48 -1.71
N ASP A 32 -21.04 -11.76 -2.73
CA ASP A 32 -19.66 -11.91 -3.17
C ASP A 32 -18.70 -11.40 -2.06
N PRO A 33 -17.82 -12.27 -1.51
CA PRO A 33 -16.90 -11.87 -0.45
C PRO A 33 -15.71 -11.05 -0.93
N PHE A 34 -15.55 -10.82 -2.23
CA PHE A 34 -14.37 -10.15 -2.80
C PHE A 34 -14.71 -9.17 -3.93
N GLY A 35 -13.86 -8.16 -4.07
CA GLY A 35 -13.69 -7.41 -5.31
C GLY A 35 -14.83 -6.49 -5.73
N LYS A 36 -15.58 -5.89 -4.83
CA LYS A 36 -16.64 -4.93 -5.21
C LYS A 36 -16.06 -3.53 -5.46
N ARG A 37 -16.56 -2.88 -6.53
CA ARG A 37 -16.36 -1.44 -6.72
C ARG A 37 -17.14 -0.67 -5.65
N PHE A 38 -16.49 0.35 -5.10
CA PHE A 38 -17.10 1.30 -4.18
C PHE A 38 -16.56 2.70 -4.45
N ASP A 39 -17.44 3.65 -4.71
CA ASP A 39 -17.08 5.03 -5.00
C ASP A 39 -17.07 5.83 -3.70
N ARG A 40 -15.89 6.03 -3.12
CA ARG A 40 -15.70 6.87 -1.93
C ARG A 40 -15.61 8.34 -2.32
N THR A 41 -16.18 9.22 -1.49
CA THR A 41 -16.11 10.67 -1.66
C THR A 41 -14.95 11.29 -0.92
N HIS A 42 -14.55 10.73 0.23
CA HIS A 42 -13.52 11.26 1.12
C HIS A 42 -12.60 10.14 1.62
N ASN A 43 -11.37 10.51 1.94
CA ASN A 43 -10.48 9.71 2.78
C ASN A 43 -10.55 10.17 4.24
N SER A 44 -9.92 9.43 5.14
CA SER A 44 -9.94 9.71 6.57
C SER A 44 -9.32 11.07 6.93
N ALA A 45 -8.19 11.44 6.29
CA ALA A 45 -7.52 12.72 6.56
C ALA A 45 -8.37 13.92 6.15
N GLU A 46 -9.02 13.86 4.98
CA GLU A 46 -9.93 14.91 4.51
C GLU A 46 -11.08 15.14 5.49
N LEU A 47 -11.65 14.07 6.05
CA LEU A 47 -12.71 14.20 7.05
C LEU A 47 -12.22 14.84 8.34
N HIS A 48 -11.04 14.46 8.82
CA HIS A 48 -10.45 15.09 10.01
C HIS A 48 -10.11 16.56 9.76
N GLU A 49 -9.47 16.88 8.62
CA GLU A 49 -9.14 18.25 8.27
C GLU A 49 -10.37 19.16 8.19
N GLN A 50 -11.46 18.66 7.60
CA GLN A 50 -12.68 19.43 7.41
C GLN A 50 -13.52 19.54 8.69
N TYR A 51 -13.58 18.51 9.55
CA TYR A 51 -14.60 18.40 10.58
C TYR A 51 -14.10 18.33 12.03
N ASP A 52 -12.80 18.17 12.28
CA ASP A 52 -12.28 18.08 13.66
C ASP A 52 -12.54 19.34 14.50
N ASN A 53 -12.60 20.50 13.86
CA ASN A 53 -12.83 21.78 14.53
C ASN A 53 -14.33 22.12 14.73
N HIS A 54 -15.25 21.37 14.14
CA HIS A 54 -16.69 21.61 14.28
C HIS A 54 -17.22 21.00 15.58
N THR A 55 -18.25 21.62 16.13
CA THR A 55 -19.01 21.07 17.26
C THR A 55 -19.94 19.95 16.79
N LYS A 56 -20.46 19.19 17.75
CA LYS A 56 -21.43 18.14 17.47
C LYS A 56 -22.73 18.70 16.90
N GLU A 57 -23.15 19.87 17.40
CA GLU A 57 -24.35 20.59 16.97
C GLU A 57 -24.21 21.06 15.53
N GLU A 58 -23.09 21.71 15.20
CA GLU A 58 -22.80 22.16 13.82
C GLU A 58 -22.82 21.02 12.83
N LEU A 59 -22.16 19.88 13.13
CA LEU A 59 -22.17 18.71 12.24
C LEU A 59 -23.58 18.11 12.08
N SER A 60 -24.39 18.16 13.12
CA SER A 60 -25.78 17.71 13.05
C SER A 60 -26.64 18.60 12.14
N GLU A 61 -26.41 19.92 12.16
CA GLU A 61 -27.12 20.88 11.29
C GLU A 61 -26.64 20.78 9.84
N MET A 62 -25.33 20.62 9.61
CA MET A 62 -24.75 20.45 8.28
C MET A 62 -25.28 19.22 7.55
N ASN A 63 -25.59 18.16 8.27
CA ASN A 63 -26.14 16.90 7.75
C ASN A 63 -25.39 16.37 6.52
N THR A 64 -24.05 16.48 6.53
CA THR A 64 -23.20 16.14 5.37
C THR A 64 -23.11 14.63 5.20
N GLU A 65 -23.49 14.15 4.03
CA GLU A 65 -23.35 12.76 3.64
C GLU A 65 -21.99 12.52 2.97
N VAL A 66 -21.34 11.44 3.36
CA VAL A 66 -20.04 11.02 2.85
C VAL A 66 -19.99 9.51 2.62
N SER A 67 -19.10 9.10 1.71
CA SER A 67 -18.79 7.69 1.47
C SER A 67 -17.31 7.44 1.74
N VAL A 68 -17.01 6.49 2.63
CA VAL A 68 -15.65 6.11 3.05
C VAL A 68 -15.44 4.62 2.86
N ALA A 69 -14.20 4.21 2.61
CA ALA A 69 -13.85 2.80 2.50
C ALA A 69 -12.49 2.53 3.14
N GLY A 70 -12.38 1.41 3.83
CA GLY A 70 -11.12 1.05 4.49
C GLY A 70 -11.15 -0.34 5.11
N ARG A 71 -9.99 -0.73 5.64
CA ARG A 71 -9.81 -1.97 6.40
C ARG A 71 -10.28 -1.78 7.83
N MET A 72 -11.15 -2.67 8.30
CA MET A 72 -11.60 -2.68 9.69
C MET A 72 -10.47 -3.09 10.63
N MET A 73 -9.97 -2.15 11.41
CA MET A 73 -8.86 -2.36 12.34
C MET A 73 -9.33 -2.59 13.77
N THR A 74 -10.48 -2.02 14.13
CA THR A 74 -11.11 -2.21 15.44
C THR A 74 -12.60 -2.39 15.26
N LYS A 75 -13.20 -3.16 16.15
CA LYS A 75 -14.66 -3.30 16.24
C LYS A 75 -15.06 -3.43 17.71
N ARG A 76 -16.05 -2.67 18.12
CA ARG A 76 -16.64 -2.73 19.45
C ARG A 76 -18.16 -2.47 19.36
N GLY A 77 -18.92 -3.15 20.13
CA GLY A 77 -20.38 -2.93 20.19
C GLY A 77 -21.08 -4.01 20.98
N LYS A 78 -22.29 -3.70 21.42
CA LYS A 78 -23.14 -4.61 22.13
C LYS A 78 -24.60 -4.35 21.73
N GLY A 79 -25.36 -5.42 21.52
CA GLY A 79 -26.78 -5.31 21.20
C GLY A 79 -27.02 -4.84 19.76
N LYS A 80 -27.63 -3.66 19.58
CA LYS A 80 -28.14 -3.14 18.28
C LYS A 80 -27.28 -2.04 17.67
N ALA A 81 -26.12 -1.76 18.25
CA ALA A 81 -25.21 -0.73 17.76
C ALA A 81 -23.74 -1.11 17.96
N GLY A 82 -22.86 -0.59 17.11
CA GLY A 82 -21.43 -0.82 17.22
C GLY A 82 -20.61 0.28 16.55
N PHE A 83 -19.37 0.36 16.97
CA PHE A 83 -18.36 1.23 16.41
C PHE A 83 -17.25 0.37 15.79
N ALA A 84 -16.64 0.88 14.75
CA ALA A 84 -15.40 0.32 14.20
C ALA A 84 -14.54 1.45 13.66
N HIS A 85 -13.23 1.19 13.53
CA HIS A 85 -12.33 2.07 12.80
C HIS A 85 -11.98 1.44 11.46
N LEU A 86 -12.18 2.20 10.40
CA LEU A 86 -11.73 1.87 9.06
C LEU A 86 -10.44 2.60 8.76
N GLN A 87 -9.41 1.86 8.37
CA GLN A 87 -8.11 2.39 7.98
C GLN A 87 -8.02 2.47 6.46
N ASP A 88 -7.72 3.64 5.96
CA ASP A 88 -7.35 3.88 4.57
C ASP A 88 -5.86 4.22 4.43
N ARG A 89 -5.45 4.79 3.29
CA ARG A 89 -4.06 5.19 3.05
C ARG A 89 -3.62 6.36 3.94
N GLU A 90 -4.53 7.26 4.27
CA GLU A 90 -4.21 8.52 4.95
C GLU A 90 -4.35 8.43 6.48
N GLY A 91 -5.16 7.49 6.97
CA GLY A 91 -5.37 7.34 8.41
C GLY A 91 -6.51 6.39 8.77
N GLN A 92 -7.23 6.72 9.82
CA GLN A 92 -8.38 5.97 10.29
C GLN A 92 -9.58 6.90 10.51
N ILE A 93 -10.77 6.41 10.22
CA ILE A 93 -12.03 7.08 10.53
C ILE A 93 -12.93 6.14 11.33
N GLN A 94 -13.56 6.65 12.36
CA GLN A 94 -14.55 5.88 13.10
C GLN A 94 -15.86 5.81 12.32
N ILE A 95 -16.50 4.66 12.34
CA ILE A 95 -17.87 4.46 11.86
C ILE A 95 -18.77 4.05 13.01
N TYR A 96 -20.02 4.50 12.98
CA TYR A 96 -21.06 4.12 13.91
C TYR A 96 -22.20 3.43 13.17
N VAL A 97 -22.40 2.15 13.46
CA VAL A 97 -23.37 1.29 12.78
C VAL A 97 -24.51 0.95 13.73
N ARG A 98 -25.74 1.27 13.35
CA ARG A 98 -26.94 0.95 14.10
C ARG A 98 -27.89 0.09 13.26
N LYS A 99 -28.44 -0.95 13.89
CA LYS A 99 -29.36 -1.90 13.25
C LYS A 99 -30.58 -1.24 12.64
N ASP A 100 -31.17 -0.26 13.35
CA ASP A 100 -32.35 0.51 12.90
C ASP A 100 -32.06 1.50 11.75
N GLN A 101 -30.78 1.75 11.44
CA GLN A 101 -30.37 2.63 10.33
C GLN A 101 -29.97 1.83 9.09
N VAL A 102 -29.15 0.80 9.27
CA VAL A 102 -28.60 0.02 8.14
C VAL A 102 -29.47 -1.18 7.76
N GLY A 103 -30.43 -1.55 8.59
CA GLY A 103 -31.25 -2.75 8.42
C GLY A 103 -30.63 -4.01 9.05
N ASP A 104 -31.44 -5.05 9.12
CA ASP A 104 -31.10 -6.30 9.82
C ASP A 104 -29.95 -7.03 9.13
N GLU A 105 -30.02 -7.24 7.83
CA GLU A 105 -29.02 -7.98 7.04
C GLU A 105 -27.63 -7.30 7.08
N ALA A 106 -27.60 -6.00 6.83
CA ALA A 106 -26.33 -5.23 6.85
C ALA A 106 -25.75 -5.15 8.25
N TYR A 107 -26.59 -5.10 9.30
CA TYR A 107 -26.11 -5.14 10.67
C TYR A 107 -25.53 -6.50 11.07
N GLU A 108 -26.15 -7.62 10.68
CA GLU A 108 -25.60 -8.95 10.92
C GLU A 108 -24.27 -9.14 10.15
N LEU A 109 -24.18 -8.64 8.92
CA LEU A 109 -22.91 -8.62 8.17
C LEU A 109 -21.80 -7.88 8.96
N PHE A 110 -22.10 -6.70 9.50
CA PHE A 110 -21.17 -5.95 10.36
C PHE A 110 -20.82 -6.71 11.64
N LYS A 111 -21.80 -7.31 12.28
CA LYS A 111 -21.64 -8.05 13.54
C LYS A 111 -20.73 -9.28 13.38
N HIS A 112 -20.84 -9.99 12.26
CA HIS A 112 -20.04 -11.17 11.94
C HIS A 112 -18.71 -10.85 11.24
N ALA A 113 -18.48 -9.59 10.89
CA ALA A 113 -17.21 -9.14 10.28
C ALA A 113 -16.01 -9.41 11.19
N ASP A 114 -14.89 -9.74 10.57
CA ASP A 114 -13.62 -9.95 11.24
C ASP A 114 -12.70 -8.72 11.06
N LEU A 115 -11.79 -8.52 12.02
CA LEU A 115 -10.74 -7.52 11.86
C LEU A 115 -9.88 -7.87 10.63
N GLY A 116 -9.65 -6.87 9.79
CA GLY A 116 -8.97 -7.03 8.50
C GLY A 116 -9.92 -7.00 7.30
N ASP A 117 -11.23 -7.23 7.48
CA ASP A 117 -12.20 -7.10 6.41
C ASP A 117 -12.26 -5.65 5.88
N PHE A 118 -12.48 -5.47 4.58
CA PHE A 118 -12.69 -4.16 3.99
C PHE A 118 -14.17 -3.85 3.88
N PHE A 119 -14.53 -2.66 4.31
CA PHE A 119 -15.89 -2.14 4.22
C PHE A 119 -15.94 -0.79 3.50
N GLY A 120 -17.02 -0.60 2.74
CA GLY A 120 -17.50 0.69 2.27
C GLY A 120 -18.70 1.11 3.12
N VAL A 121 -18.73 2.38 3.51
CA VAL A 121 -19.78 2.95 4.35
C VAL A 121 -20.20 4.28 3.78
N THR A 122 -21.50 4.45 3.56
CA THR A 122 -22.10 5.75 3.25
C THR A 122 -22.95 6.19 4.45
N GLY A 123 -22.84 7.44 4.83
CA GLY A 123 -23.57 7.98 5.96
C GLY A 123 -23.22 9.42 6.28
N GLN A 124 -23.76 9.91 7.39
CA GLN A 124 -23.61 11.30 7.81
C GLN A 124 -22.42 11.48 8.75
N VAL A 125 -21.69 12.58 8.54
CA VAL A 125 -20.62 12.97 9.46
C VAL A 125 -21.24 13.44 10.77
N MET A 126 -20.72 12.92 11.88
CA MET A 126 -21.13 13.33 13.23
C MET A 126 -19.93 13.36 14.15
N LYS A 127 -20.10 13.95 15.34
CA LYS A 127 -19.14 13.88 16.42
C LYS A 127 -19.71 13.11 17.61
N THR A 128 -18.92 12.19 18.15
CA THR A 128 -19.30 11.46 19.36
C THR A 128 -19.28 12.35 20.60
N ASN A 129 -19.83 11.88 21.73
CA ASN A 129 -19.75 12.61 23.00
C ASN A 129 -18.31 12.77 23.51
N THR A 130 -17.38 11.94 23.05
CA THR A 130 -15.95 12.03 23.35
C THR A 130 -15.18 12.94 22.37
N GLY A 131 -15.87 13.55 21.41
CA GLY A 131 -15.28 14.50 20.46
C GLY A 131 -14.69 13.87 19.20
N GLU A 132 -14.88 12.57 18.95
CA GLU A 132 -14.31 11.88 17.79
C GLU A 132 -15.20 12.04 16.55
N VAL A 133 -14.63 12.49 15.43
CA VAL A 133 -15.32 12.57 14.15
C VAL A 133 -15.63 11.15 13.67
N THR A 134 -16.89 10.92 13.28
CA THR A 134 -17.44 9.59 13.03
C THR A 134 -18.41 9.64 11.87
N VAL A 135 -18.41 8.64 11.02
CA VAL A 135 -19.46 8.45 10.00
C VAL A 135 -20.56 7.58 10.57
N LYS A 136 -21.75 8.16 10.76
CA LYS A 136 -22.98 7.44 11.14
C LYS A 136 -23.53 6.74 9.92
N ALA A 137 -23.34 5.41 9.87
CA ALA A 137 -23.66 4.60 8.72
C ALA A 137 -25.17 4.58 8.41
N GLN A 138 -25.50 4.84 7.16
CA GLN A 138 -26.80 4.59 6.54
C GLN A 138 -26.75 3.31 5.71
N THR A 139 -25.61 3.06 5.03
CA THR A 139 -25.32 1.81 4.34
C THR A 139 -23.94 1.28 4.75
N ILE A 140 -23.78 -0.03 4.74
CA ILE A 140 -22.51 -0.70 4.94
C ILE A 140 -22.41 -1.87 3.95
N THR A 141 -21.30 -1.96 3.25
CA THR A 141 -21.04 -2.96 2.21
C THR A 141 -19.72 -3.66 2.48
N LEU A 142 -19.74 -4.98 2.52
CA LEU A 142 -18.49 -5.76 2.52
C LEU A 142 -17.82 -5.64 1.14
N LEU A 143 -16.59 -5.17 1.09
CA LEU A 143 -15.81 -5.03 -0.13
C LEU A 143 -14.85 -6.21 -0.31
N THR A 144 -14.20 -6.65 0.77
CA THR A 144 -13.27 -7.79 0.72
C THR A 144 -13.18 -8.46 2.08
N LYS A 145 -13.36 -9.78 2.09
CA LYS A 145 -13.19 -10.62 3.28
C LYS A 145 -11.71 -10.94 3.52
N ALA A 146 -11.24 -10.74 4.75
CA ALA A 146 -9.90 -11.14 5.18
C ALA A 146 -9.91 -12.60 5.66
N LEU A 147 -9.17 -13.48 4.98
CA LEU A 147 -9.11 -14.91 5.32
C LEU A 147 -8.04 -15.25 6.36
N ARG A 148 -7.12 -14.33 6.63
CA ARG A 148 -6.08 -14.48 7.64
C ARG A 148 -6.21 -13.41 8.71
N PRO A 149 -6.01 -13.74 10.00
CA PRO A 149 -5.99 -12.75 11.05
C PRO A 149 -4.82 -11.76 10.84
N LEU A 150 -5.02 -10.53 11.28
CA LEU A 150 -3.94 -9.55 11.32
C LEU A 150 -2.94 -9.92 12.41
N PRO A 151 -1.67 -9.50 12.28
CA PRO A 151 -0.69 -9.58 13.38
C PRO A 151 -1.20 -8.88 14.65
N ASP A 152 -0.54 -9.12 15.78
CA ASP A 152 -0.92 -8.57 17.09
C ASP A 152 -1.19 -7.07 17.01
N LYS A 153 -2.32 -6.67 17.56
CA LYS A 153 -2.82 -5.29 17.53
C LYS A 153 -1.94 -4.31 18.33
N TYR A 154 -1.32 -4.76 19.41
CA TYR A 154 -0.63 -3.89 20.35
C TYR A 154 0.84 -3.68 20.02
N HIS A 155 1.49 -4.67 19.42
CA HIS A 155 2.92 -4.65 19.14
C HIS A 155 3.24 -4.56 17.65
N GLY A 156 2.22 -4.62 16.78
CA GLY A 156 2.42 -4.72 15.34
C GLY A 156 3.19 -6.00 14.97
N LEU A 157 3.83 -5.98 13.81
CA LEU A 157 4.70 -7.05 13.37
C LEU A 157 6.14 -6.73 13.79
N THR A 158 6.62 -7.37 14.87
CA THR A 158 7.95 -7.10 15.46
C THR A 158 9.07 -7.93 14.85
N ASN A 159 8.78 -9.14 14.37
CA ASN A 159 9.78 -10.00 13.76
C ASN A 159 10.33 -9.40 12.47
N VAL A 160 11.62 -9.07 12.47
CA VAL A 160 12.30 -8.37 11.35
C VAL A 160 12.28 -9.19 10.08
N GLU A 161 12.56 -10.48 10.12
CA GLU A 161 12.52 -11.38 8.96
C GLU A 161 11.11 -11.43 8.35
N GLN A 162 10.09 -11.54 9.17
CA GLN A 162 8.72 -11.57 8.71
C GLN A 162 8.31 -10.21 8.10
N ARG A 163 8.76 -9.09 8.66
CA ARG A 163 8.55 -7.75 8.10
C ARG A 163 9.14 -7.60 6.70
N TYR A 164 10.30 -8.18 6.45
CA TYR A 164 10.93 -8.16 5.13
C TYR A 164 10.25 -9.12 4.15
N ARG A 165 9.93 -10.34 4.57
CA ARG A 165 9.33 -11.37 3.70
C ARG A 165 7.85 -11.13 3.43
N GLN A 166 7.12 -10.56 4.39
CA GLN A 166 5.70 -10.25 4.30
C GLN A 166 5.48 -8.74 4.45
N ARG A 167 6.10 -7.97 3.57
CA ARG A 167 6.06 -6.50 3.59
C ARG A 167 4.64 -5.94 3.68
N TYR A 168 3.67 -6.59 3.04
CA TYR A 168 2.27 -6.19 3.10
C TYR A 168 1.70 -6.26 4.52
N LEU A 169 2.09 -7.22 5.36
CA LEU A 169 1.70 -7.27 6.76
C LEU A 169 2.38 -6.18 7.59
N ASP A 170 3.66 -5.90 7.33
CA ASP A 170 4.37 -4.80 7.95
C ASP A 170 3.69 -3.44 7.66
N LEU A 171 3.29 -3.20 6.40
CA LEU A 171 2.57 -1.98 6.00
C LEU A 171 1.19 -1.84 6.65
N ILE A 172 0.47 -2.94 6.87
CA ILE A 172 -0.83 -2.93 7.55
C ILE A 172 -0.66 -2.61 9.04
N SER A 173 0.36 -3.19 9.67
CA SER A 173 0.49 -3.23 11.13
C SER A 173 1.37 -2.12 11.69
N ASN A 174 2.32 -1.60 10.89
CA ASN A 174 3.34 -0.64 11.34
C ASN A 174 3.23 0.66 10.53
N LYS A 175 2.53 1.64 11.08
CA LYS A 175 2.37 2.95 10.44
C LYS A 175 3.71 3.61 10.07
N GLU A 176 4.72 3.49 10.95
CA GLU A 176 6.06 4.02 10.68
C GLU A 176 6.70 3.44 9.41
N SER A 177 6.51 2.14 9.15
CA SER A 177 6.98 1.51 7.92
C SER A 177 6.24 2.07 6.71
N PHE A 178 4.92 2.19 6.79
CA PHE A 178 4.12 2.78 5.72
C PHE A 178 4.57 4.21 5.39
N ASP A 179 4.69 5.07 6.40
CA ASP A 179 5.10 6.47 6.25
C ASP A 179 6.52 6.58 5.64
N ARG A 180 7.43 5.68 6.01
CA ARG A 180 8.79 5.60 5.46
C ARG A 180 8.80 5.30 3.96
N PHE A 181 7.96 4.35 3.50
CA PHE A 181 7.86 4.04 2.08
C PHE A 181 7.18 5.16 1.28
N MET A 182 6.15 5.81 1.86
CA MET A 182 5.54 6.98 1.24
C MET A 182 6.53 8.13 1.11
N LYS A 183 7.31 8.41 2.17
CA LYS A 183 8.36 9.44 2.15
C LYS A 183 9.43 9.15 1.11
N ARG A 184 9.86 7.89 0.95
CA ARG A 184 10.80 7.51 -0.10
C ARG A 184 10.28 7.86 -1.49
N SER A 185 9.02 7.57 -1.78
CA SER A 185 8.41 7.91 -3.06
C SER A 185 8.33 9.43 -3.29
N GLN A 186 8.01 10.19 -2.25
CA GLN A 186 8.01 11.66 -2.29
C GLN A 186 9.42 12.22 -2.58
N ILE A 187 10.46 11.71 -1.90
CA ILE A 187 11.86 12.14 -2.15
C ILE A 187 12.23 11.93 -3.61
N ILE A 188 11.93 10.77 -4.19
CA ILE A 188 12.24 10.50 -5.60
C ILE A 188 11.49 11.46 -6.52
N SER A 189 10.23 11.76 -6.23
CA SER A 189 9.44 12.73 -7.00
C SER A 189 9.99 14.16 -6.90
N GLU A 190 10.50 14.57 -5.73
CA GLU A 190 11.15 15.87 -5.55
C GLU A 190 12.48 15.97 -6.33
N ILE A 191 13.29 14.90 -6.31
CA ILE A 191 14.52 14.83 -7.09
C ILE A 191 14.22 15.02 -8.58
N ARG A 192 13.20 14.33 -9.12
CA ARG A 192 12.78 14.50 -10.51
C ARG A 192 12.37 15.95 -10.80
N ARG A 193 11.50 16.50 -9.96
CA ARG A 193 11.02 17.89 -10.13
C ARG A 193 12.17 18.89 -10.13
N TYR A 194 13.16 18.68 -9.25
CA TYR A 194 14.35 19.53 -9.19
C TYR A 194 15.19 19.44 -10.48
N LEU A 195 15.47 18.23 -10.95
CA LEU A 195 16.27 18.02 -12.16
C LEU A 195 15.56 18.54 -13.40
N ASP A 196 14.27 18.21 -13.57
CA ASP A 196 13.44 18.72 -14.68
C ASP A 196 13.39 20.24 -14.67
N GLY A 197 13.21 20.86 -13.49
CA GLY A 197 13.21 22.31 -13.31
C GLY A 197 14.54 22.99 -13.63
N ASN A 198 15.65 22.24 -13.60
CA ASN A 198 16.99 22.70 -13.99
C ASN A 198 17.37 22.32 -15.44
N GLY A 199 16.38 21.86 -16.22
CA GLY A 199 16.54 21.59 -17.64
C GLY A 199 17.22 20.25 -17.98
N TYR A 200 17.26 19.32 -17.02
CA TYR A 200 17.66 17.94 -17.31
C TYR A 200 16.52 17.17 -17.95
N VAL A 201 16.87 16.24 -18.81
CA VAL A 201 15.93 15.29 -19.43
C VAL A 201 16.09 13.92 -18.76
N GLU A 202 15.01 13.39 -18.20
CA GLU A 202 15.02 12.01 -17.73
C GLU A 202 15.06 11.05 -18.92
N VAL A 203 15.97 10.10 -18.88
CA VAL A 203 16.12 9.09 -19.92
C VAL A 203 16.08 7.70 -19.33
N GLU A 204 15.79 6.72 -20.16
CA GLU A 204 15.80 5.31 -19.82
C GLU A 204 16.74 4.58 -20.76
N THR A 205 17.78 3.94 -20.20
CA THR A 205 18.80 3.26 -20.96
C THR A 205 18.75 1.75 -20.74
N PRO A 206 19.37 0.94 -21.62
CA PRO A 206 19.28 -0.53 -21.51
C PRO A 206 19.81 -1.06 -20.16
N VAL A 207 19.08 -2.05 -19.62
CA VAL A 207 19.50 -2.82 -18.44
C VAL A 207 20.45 -3.96 -18.81
N LEU A 208 20.26 -4.55 -19.99
CA LEU A 208 21.11 -5.63 -20.51
C LEU A 208 22.23 -5.03 -21.37
N HIS A 209 23.45 -5.34 -21.00
CA HIS A 209 24.65 -4.85 -21.67
C HIS A 209 25.45 -6.01 -22.27
N ASN A 210 26.15 -5.79 -23.38
CA ASN A 210 27.08 -6.76 -23.95
C ASN A 210 28.37 -6.87 -23.12
N GLU A 211 28.70 -5.79 -22.40
CA GLU A 211 29.89 -5.72 -21.53
C GLU A 211 29.53 -4.98 -20.24
N ALA A 212 30.03 -5.46 -19.12
CA ALA A 212 29.92 -4.74 -17.85
C ALA A 212 30.87 -3.55 -17.82
N GLY A 213 30.36 -2.38 -17.42
CA GLY A 213 31.19 -1.16 -17.37
C GLY A 213 30.53 -0.03 -16.59
N GLY A 214 31.28 1.08 -16.42
CA GLY A 214 30.84 2.26 -15.67
C GLY A 214 31.09 2.19 -14.16
N ALA A 215 31.54 1.05 -13.63
CA ALA A 215 31.89 0.84 -12.22
C ALA A 215 32.84 -0.35 -12.07
N ALA A 216 33.47 -0.46 -10.91
CA ALA A 216 34.27 -1.63 -10.52
C ALA A 216 33.38 -2.56 -9.64
N ALA A 217 32.56 -3.39 -10.26
CA ALA A 217 31.69 -4.31 -9.57
C ALA A 217 31.51 -5.61 -10.37
N ARG A 218 31.14 -6.71 -9.69
CA ARG A 218 30.84 -7.98 -10.35
C ARG A 218 29.41 -7.95 -10.90
N PRO A 219 29.19 -8.21 -12.21
CA PRO A 219 27.86 -8.24 -12.81
C PRO A 219 27.13 -9.56 -12.53
N PHE A 220 25.80 -9.54 -12.63
CA PHE A 220 24.99 -10.74 -12.90
C PHE A 220 25.06 -11.01 -14.41
N ILE A 221 25.16 -12.27 -14.77
CA ILE A 221 25.23 -12.75 -16.17
C ILE A 221 23.94 -13.49 -16.50
N THR A 222 23.39 -13.24 -17.67
CA THR A 222 22.25 -13.98 -18.21
C THR A 222 22.52 -14.35 -19.68
N HIS A 223 21.83 -15.38 -20.19
CA HIS A 223 21.99 -15.83 -21.58
C HIS A 223 20.80 -15.39 -22.43
N HIS A 224 21.09 -14.79 -23.59
CA HIS A 224 20.09 -14.42 -24.59
C HIS A 224 19.90 -15.57 -25.60
N ASN A 225 18.84 -16.37 -25.40
CA ASN A 225 18.63 -17.61 -26.15
C ASN A 225 18.60 -17.43 -27.69
N ALA A 226 17.94 -16.37 -28.17
CA ALA A 226 17.78 -16.17 -29.61
C ALA A 226 19.09 -15.71 -30.31
N LEU A 227 19.99 -15.08 -29.59
CA LEU A 227 21.28 -14.60 -30.10
C LEU A 227 22.45 -15.52 -29.70
N ASP A 228 22.18 -16.53 -28.87
CA ASP A 228 23.18 -17.46 -28.32
C ASP A 228 24.42 -16.73 -27.76
N MET A 229 24.17 -15.72 -26.89
CA MET A 229 25.21 -14.89 -26.30
C MET A 229 24.90 -14.50 -24.86
N ASP A 230 25.94 -14.30 -24.06
CA ASP A 230 25.81 -13.81 -22.70
C ASP A 230 25.60 -12.30 -22.69
N LEU A 231 24.71 -11.85 -21.80
CA LEU A 231 24.46 -10.46 -21.48
C LEU A 231 24.67 -10.21 -19.98
N TYR A 232 24.99 -8.99 -19.64
CA TYR A 232 25.28 -8.56 -18.29
C TYR A 232 24.22 -7.59 -17.80
N LEU A 233 23.68 -7.82 -16.61
CA LEU A 233 22.87 -6.79 -15.95
C LEU A 233 23.76 -5.61 -15.58
N ARG A 234 23.32 -4.41 -15.90
CA ARG A 234 24.10 -3.18 -15.69
C ARG A 234 24.50 -2.97 -14.23
N ILE A 235 25.75 -2.58 -14.00
CA ILE A 235 26.32 -2.27 -12.69
C ILE A 235 26.35 -0.76 -12.40
N ALA A 236 26.11 0.08 -13.42
CA ALA A 236 26.04 1.54 -13.39
C ALA A 236 25.22 2.06 -14.57
N LEU A 237 24.88 3.34 -14.58
CA LEU A 237 24.13 4.02 -15.64
C LEU A 237 25.06 4.79 -16.60
N GLU A 238 26.31 5.01 -16.22
CA GLU A 238 27.30 5.92 -16.78
C GLU A 238 27.45 5.86 -18.30
N LEU A 239 27.72 4.68 -18.85
CA LEU A 239 28.21 4.57 -20.24
C LEU A 239 27.17 5.05 -21.26
N HIS A 240 25.90 4.71 -21.05
CA HIS A 240 24.84 5.13 -21.96
C HIS A 240 24.51 6.62 -21.81
N LEU A 241 24.54 7.16 -20.59
CA LEU A 241 24.32 8.59 -20.35
C LEU A 241 25.41 9.44 -21.01
N LYS A 242 26.68 9.03 -20.94
CA LYS A 242 27.75 9.70 -21.65
C LYS A 242 27.61 9.65 -23.17
N ARG A 243 27.11 8.56 -23.73
CA ARG A 243 26.80 8.46 -25.16
C ARG A 243 25.72 9.44 -25.57
N LEU A 244 24.71 9.68 -24.73
CA LEU A 244 23.65 10.67 -24.98
C LEU A 244 24.20 12.09 -24.98
N ILE A 245 25.15 12.41 -24.08
CA ILE A 245 25.89 13.69 -24.12
C ILE A 245 26.62 13.85 -25.44
N VAL A 246 27.33 12.83 -25.90
CA VAL A 246 27.99 12.85 -27.22
C VAL A 246 26.97 13.03 -28.35
N GLY A 247 25.77 12.50 -28.19
CA GLY A 247 24.67 12.67 -29.12
C GLY A 247 24.01 14.06 -29.12
N GLY A 248 24.48 14.97 -28.24
CA GLY A 248 23.99 16.35 -28.16
C GLY A 248 22.91 16.61 -27.10
N MET A 249 22.63 15.65 -26.23
CA MET A 249 21.76 15.86 -25.06
C MET A 249 22.59 16.49 -23.92
N GLU A 250 22.58 17.79 -23.79
CA GLU A 250 23.51 18.54 -22.93
C GLU A 250 23.28 18.33 -21.43
N LYS A 251 22.05 17.94 -21.00
CA LYS A 251 21.70 17.64 -19.62
C LYS A 251 20.79 16.43 -19.57
N VAL A 252 21.27 15.32 -19.02
CA VAL A 252 20.51 14.08 -18.90
C VAL A 252 20.65 13.49 -17.50
N TYR A 253 19.62 12.78 -17.06
CA TYR A 253 19.67 11.95 -15.86
C TYR A 253 18.87 10.68 -16.03
N GLU A 254 19.21 9.68 -15.24
CA GLU A 254 18.40 8.45 -15.11
C GLU A 254 18.33 8.06 -13.65
N ILE A 255 17.12 7.68 -13.21
CA ILE A 255 16.87 7.03 -11.93
C ILE A 255 16.49 5.57 -12.23
N GLY A 256 17.44 4.66 -12.07
CA GLY A 256 17.27 3.28 -12.50
C GLY A 256 17.79 2.24 -11.52
N ARG A 257 17.40 0.98 -11.76
CA ARG A 257 17.98 -0.16 -11.04
C ARG A 257 19.33 -0.51 -11.64
N VAL A 258 20.27 -0.75 -10.75
CA VAL A 258 21.57 -1.35 -11.06
C VAL A 258 21.79 -2.61 -10.21
N PHE A 259 22.65 -3.49 -10.66
CA PHE A 259 22.80 -4.84 -10.14
C PHE A 259 24.27 -5.15 -9.90
N ARG A 260 24.62 -5.59 -8.70
CA ARG A 260 25.99 -5.96 -8.34
C ARG A 260 25.96 -7.32 -7.65
N ASN A 261 26.59 -8.34 -8.23
CA ASN A 261 26.69 -9.70 -7.72
C ASN A 261 27.82 -9.81 -6.68
N GLU A 262 27.60 -9.19 -5.55
CA GLU A 262 28.57 -9.05 -4.46
C GLU A 262 27.94 -9.48 -3.14
N GLY A 263 28.63 -9.28 -2.00
CA GLY A 263 28.12 -9.63 -0.68
C GLY A 263 26.85 -8.86 -0.29
N ILE A 264 26.03 -9.46 0.56
CA ILE A 264 24.80 -8.87 1.09
C ILE A 264 24.98 -8.58 2.58
N ASP A 265 24.61 -7.37 3.00
CA ASP A 265 24.54 -6.96 4.40
C ASP A 265 23.35 -6.02 4.63
N THR A 266 23.26 -5.37 5.79
CA THR A 266 22.15 -4.47 6.14
C THR A 266 22.07 -3.21 5.29
N THR A 267 23.15 -2.84 4.58
CA THR A 267 23.28 -1.62 3.77
C THR A 267 23.56 -1.90 2.29
N HIS A 268 23.90 -3.14 1.94
CA HIS A 268 24.22 -3.54 0.57
C HIS A 268 23.26 -4.63 0.09
N ASN A 269 22.49 -4.29 -0.95
CA ASN A 269 21.63 -5.23 -1.67
C ASN A 269 22.22 -5.51 -3.06
N PRO A 270 21.97 -6.70 -3.65
CA PRO A 270 22.46 -7.04 -4.98
C PRO A 270 21.79 -6.20 -6.09
N GLU A 271 20.63 -5.60 -5.82
CA GLU A 271 19.95 -4.64 -6.67
C GLU A 271 19.56 -3.40 -5.86
N PHE A 272 19.75 -2.22 -6.43
CA PHE A 272 19.40 -0.96 -5.77
C PHE A 272 19.13 0.14 -6.80
N THR A 273 18.44 1.19 -6.36
CA THR A 273 18.16 2.36 -7.19
C THR A 273 19.34 3.33 -7.15
N MET A 274 19.79 3.74 -8.32
CA MET A 274 20.86 4.71 -8.52
C MET A 274 20.32 5.90 -9.32
N LEU A 275 20.77 7.09 -8.98
CA LEU A 275 20.66 8.29 -9.80
C LEU A 275 22.04 8.65 -10.35
N GLU A 276 22.13 8.85 -11.65
CA GLU A 276 23.25 9.51 -12.29
C GLU A 276 22.76 10.67 -13.17
N ALA A 277 23.46 11.78 -13.16
CA ALA A 277 23.17 12.95 -13.96
C ALA A 277 24.44 13.47 -14.62
N TYR A 278 24.34 13.90 -15.87
CA TYR A 278 25.45 14.37 -16.67
C TYR A 278 25.11 15.70 -17.33
N THR A 279 26.09 16.63 -17.31
CA THR A 279 25.94 17.96 -17.91
C THR A 279 27.14 18.25 -18.78
N ALA A 280 26.89 18.72 -19.99
CA ALA A 280 27.95 19.21 -20.89
C ALA A 280 28.41 20.61 -20.49
N TYR A 281 29.63 20.95 -20.85
CA TYR A 281 30.25 22.31 -20.69
C TYR A 281 30.38 22.80 -19.25
N THR A 282 30.36 21.90 -18.27
CA THR A 282 30.48 22.21 -16.84
C THR A 282 31.67 21.51 -16.22
N ASP A 283 32.13 21.96 -15.05
CA ASP A 283 33.13 21.31 -14.25
C ASP A 283 32.67 21.06 -12.79
N TYR A 284 33.57 20.66 -11.92
CA TYR A 284 33.27 20.31 -10.54
C TYR A 284 32.88 21.51 -9.64
N GLN A 285 32.95 22.73 -10.15
CA GLN A 285 32.59 23.97 -9.43
C GLN A 285 31.17 24.44 -9.75
N ASP A 286 30.56 23.90 -10.81
CA ASP A 286 29.19 24.20 -11.21
C ASP A 286 28.14 23.34 -10.46
#